data_5cc7b5124d1ef025bdf9511ae7f85787
#
_entry.id   5cc7b5124d1ef025bdf9511ae7f85787
#
_cell.length_a   1.000
_cell.length_b   1.000
_cell.length_c   1.000
_cell.angle_alpha   90.00
_cell.angle_beta   90.00
_cell.angle_gamma   90.00
#
_symmetry.space_group_name_H-M   'P 1'
#
loop_
_entity.id
_entity.type
_entity.pdbx_description
1 polymer ?
#
loop_
_entity_poly.entity_id
_entity_poly.type
_entity_poly.pdbx_seq_one_letter_code
_entity_poly.pdbx_strand_id
1 'polypeptide(L)'
;MLLLACQNIKKTQLVLFESLSFGMSPKSFEEVLGKASEVEEEKETAYRDTWRAEDPYFYKTGRLFYHYEQITLKGYPGRATFTFSKSHRLETVAAYFPVTSKAEQEALLNNLSQTVKKELEELPYYQSMTTDTVGLYDDGYRYKVKLKGQQWELWVDVYPTENKYATDTETDKYTIRVDQFLMYP
;
A
#
# COMPACT_ATOMS: atom_id res chain seq x y z
N MET A 1 28.05 -27.05 -5.21
CA MET A 1 28.12 -25.69 -5.81
C MET A 1 26.69 -25.29 -6.14
N LEU A 2 25.99 -24.69 -5.17
CA LEU A 2 24.62 -24.19 -5.34
C LEU A 2 24.72 -22.82 -6.03
N LEU A 3 24.42 -22.79 -7.32
CA LEU A 3 24.13 -21.56 -8.03
C LEU A 3 22.82 -21.01 -7.45
N LEU A 4 22.92 -20.08 -6.52
CA LEU A 4 21.86 -19.15 -6.18
C LEU A 4 21.52 -18.40 -7.48
N ALA A 5 20.51 -18.87 -8.18
CA ALA A 5 19.85 -18.09 -9.20
C ALA A 5 19.32 -16.85 -8.50
N CYS A 6 20.05 -15.75 -8.60
CA CYS A 6 19.48 -14.43 -8.41
C CYS A 6 18.33 -14.32 -9.45
N GLN A 7 17.15 -14.76 -9.06
CA GLN A 7 15.95 -14.49 -9.82
C GLN A 7 15.88 -12.96 -9.89
N ASN A 8 16.13 -12.43 -11.08
CA ASN A 8 15.81 -11.05 -11.38
C ASN A 8 14.31 -10.89 -11.11
N ILE A 9 14.00 -10.42 -9.89
CA ILE A 9 12.64 -10.02 -9.54
C ILE A 9 12.34 -8.89 -10.51
N LYS A 10 11.59 -9.22 -11.56
CA LYS A 10 11.12 -8.21 -12.51
C LYS A 10 10.38 -7.19 -11.68
N LYS A 11 10.87 -5.96 -11.66
CA LYS A 11 10.32 -4.88 -10.87
C LYS A 11 8.84 -4.72 -11.21
N THR A 12 7.97 -5.01 -10.25
CA THR A 12 6.54 -4.78 -10.43
C THR A 12 6.25 -3.34 -10.14
N GLN A 13 5.75 -2.66 -11.15
CA GLN A 13 5.35 -1.26 -11.04
C GLN A 13 4.18 -1.14 -10.06
N LEU A 14 4.18 -0.06 -9.27
CA LEU A 14 3.03 0.33 -8.46
C LEU A 14 1.96 0.96 -9.35
N VAL A 15 0.69 0.66 -9.08
CA VAL A 15 -0.41 1.42 -9.67
C VAL A 15 -0.55 2.77 -8.97
N LEU A 16 -1.10 3.76 -9.65
CA LEU A 16 -1.22 5.17 -9.23
C LEU A 16 0.12 5.91 -9.06
N PHE A 17 1.26 5.22 -9.03
CA PHE A 17 2.58 5.82 -8.80
C PHE A 17 3.48 5.58 -10.01
N GLU A 18 3.57 6.56 -10.87
CA GLU A 18 4.45 6.49 -12.04
C GLU A 18 5.92 6.33 -11.64
N SER A 19 6.64 5.47 -12.32
CA SER A 19 8.07 5.21 -12.12
C SER A 19 8.48 4.54 -10.81
N LEU A 20 7.53 4.18 -9.94
CA LEU A 20 7.82 3.42 -8.73
C LEU A 20 7.57 1.91 -8.92
N SER A 21 8.36 1.10 -8.22
CA SER A 21 8.25 -0.35 -8.27
C SER A 21 8.55 -0.98 -6.93
N PHE A 22 7.90 -2.11 -6.63
CA PHE A 22 8.30 -2.95 -5.50
C PHE A 22 9.78 -3.33 -5.58
N GLY A 23 10.41 -3.49 -4.43
CA GLY A 23 11.84 -3.82 -4.33
C GLY A 23 12.80 -2.65 -4.56
N MET A 24 12.33 -1.43 -4.84
CA MET A 24 13.20 -0.25 -4.88
C MET A 24 13.86 -0.01 -3.53
N SER A 25 15.10 0.51 -3.55
CA SER A 25 15.77 0.98 -2.34
C SER A 25 15.24 2.35 -1.92
N PRO A 26 15.34 2.75 -0.64
CA PRO A 26 14.98 4.09 -0.19
C PRO A 26 15.64 5.19 -1.01
N LYS A 27 16.93 5.06 -1.32
CA LYS A 27 17.65 6.06 -2.13
C LYS A 27 17.03 6.23 -3.53
N SER A 28 16.83 5.13 -4.27
CA SER A 28 16.23 5.20 -5.60
C SER A 28 14.78 5.69 -5.57
N PHE A 29 14.09 5.43 -4.47
CA PHE A 29 12.74 5.88 -4.23
C PHE A 29 12.68 7.41 -4.03
N GLU A 30 13.55 7.97 -3.18
CA GLU A 30 13.64 9.41 -2.96
C GLU A 30 14.13 10.19 -4.19
N GLU A 31 14.91 9.56 -5.09
CA GLU A 31 15.31 10.15 -6.37
C GLU A 31 14.07 10.41 -7.27
N VAL A 32 13.00 9.64 -7.12
CA VAL A 32 11.76 9.78 -7.89
C VAL A 32 10.73 10.69 -7.22
N LEU A 33 10.44 10.47 -5.92
CA LEU A 33 9.41 11.21 -5.19
C LEU A 33 9.91 12.43 -4.42
N GLY A 34 11.23 12.58 -4.28
CA GLY A 34 11.80 13.54 -3.34
C GLY A 34 11.83 12.98 -1.92
N LYS A 35 12.23 13.84 -0.97
CA LYS A 35 12.32 13.46 0.44
C LYS A 35 10.94 13.29 1.06
N ALA A 36 10.78 12.26 1.88
CA ALA A 36 9.60 12.08 2.70
C ALA A 36 9.42 13.23 3.70
N SER A 37 8.18 13.50 4.08
CA SER A 37 7.84 14.45 5.15
C SER A 37 8.38 13.96 6.50
N GLU A 38 8.33 12.63 6.71
CA GLU A 38 8.84 11.96 7.90
C GLU A 38 9.32 10.56 7.53
N VAL A 39 10.35 10.09 8.22
CA VAL A 39 10.84 8.70 8.14
C VAL A 39 10.83 8.13 9.54
N GLU A 40 10.05 7.09 9.73
CA GLU A 40 9.94 6.36 10.99
C GLU A 40 10.60 4.98 10.85
N GLU A 41 11.45 4.62 11.81
CA GLU A 41 11.92 3.25 11.97
C GLU A 41 11.02 2.54 12.98
N GLU A 42 10.56 1.34 12.63
CA GLU A 42 9.72 0.56 13.53
C GLU A 42 10.48 0.27 14.83
N LYS A 43 10.05 0.98 15.89
CA LYS A 43 10.56 0.77 17.24
C LYS A 43 10.04 -0.55 17.76
N GLU A 44 10.80 -1.17 18.67
CA GLU A 44 10.36 -2.35 19.39
C GLU A 44 8.99 -2.09 20.04
N THR A 45 7.93 -2.57 19.42
CA THR A 45 6.64 -2.65 20.09
C THR A 45 6.63 -3.92 20.90
N ALA A 46 6.66 -3.77 22.23
CA ALA A 46 6.37 -4.88 23.13
C ALA A 46 4.92 -5.29 22.88
N TYR A 47 4.70 -6.34 22.10
CA TYR A 47 3.38 -6.95 22.00
C TYR A 47 3.15 -7.66 23.33
N ARG A 48 2.42 -7.00 24.23
CA ARG A 48 1.87 -7.66 25.42
C ARG A 48 0.73 -8.52 24.94
N ASP A 49 1.01 -9.80 24.72
CA ASP A 49 -0.05 -10.80 24.69
C ASP A 49 -0.72 -10.78 26.08
N THR A 50 -1.93 -10.24 26.14
CA THR A 50 -2.69 -10.10 27.39
C THR A 50 -3.05 -11.46 28.01
N TRP A 51 -2.80 -12.56 27.32
CA TRP A 51 -3.09 -13.93 27.74
C TRP A 51 -1.90 -14.65 28.39
N ARG A 52 -0.66 -14.11 28.24
CA ARG A 52 0.55 -14.66 28.86
C ARG A 52 1.40 -13.52 29.40
N ALA A 53 1.15 -13.16 30.65
CA ALA A 53 1.79 -12.04 31.34
C ALA A 53 3.31 -12.21 31.58
N GLU A 54 3.96 -13.26 31.10
CA GLU A 54 5.29 -13.64 31.57
C GLU A 54 6.42 -13.46 30.54
N ASP A 55 6.12 -13.30 29.21
CA ASP A 55 7.17 -13.10 28.22
C ASP A 55 6.82 -11.95 27.25
N PRO A 56 7.46 -10.78 27.37
CA PRO A 56 7.38 -9.74 26.34
C PRO A 56 8.19 -10.18 25.11
N TYR A 57 7.51 -10.63 24.06
CA TYR A 57 8.16 -10.83 22.76
C TYR A 57 8.44 -9.47 22.13
N PHE A 58 9.72 -9.13 22.02
CA PHE A 58 10.19 -7.97 21.29
C PHE A 58 10.45 -8.37 19.84
N TYR A 59 9.67 -7.86 18.91
CA TYR A 59 9.97 -8.00 17.48
C TYR A 59 10.61 -6.71 16.97
N LYS A 60 11.94 -6.75 16.75
CA LYS A 60 12.58 -5.75 15.90
C LYS A 60 12.29 -6.14 14.47
N THR A 61 11.36 -5.49 13.82
CA THR A 61 11.10 -5.73 12.41
C THR A 61 12.13 -5.03 11.54
N GLY A 62 12.71 -3.91 11.99
CA GLY A 62 13.67 -3.10 11.24
C GLY A 62 13.07 -2.57 9.95
N ARG A 63 11.75 -2.40 9.90
CA ARG A 63 11.06 -1.76 8.79
C ARG A 63 11.21 -0.26 8.88
N LEU A 64 11.23 0.39 7.72
CA LEU A 64 11.20 1.84 7.61
C LEU A 64 9.89 2.26 6.99
N PHE A 65 9.26 3.29 7.56
CA PHE A 65 8.06 3.91 7.04
C PHE A 65 8.40 5.32 6.54
N TYR A 66 8.11 5.57 5.27
CA TYR A 66 8.29 6.86 4.62
C TYR A 66 6.92 7.50 4.43
N HIS A 67 6.67 8.60 5.12
CA HIS A 67 5.40 9.33 5.12
C HIS A 67 5.47 10.53 4.21
N TYR A 68 4.49 10.68 3.34
CA TYR A 68 4.28 11.82 2.46
C TYR A 68 2.92 12.42 2.77
N GLU A 69 2.90 13.56 3.48
CA GLU A 69 1.66 14.22 3.92
C GLU A 69 0.92 14.93 2.79
N GLN A 70 1.65 15.31 1.74
CA GLN A 70 1.07 15.99 0.58
C GLN A 70 1.58 15.34 -0.70
N ILE A 71 0.71 14.58 -1.33
CA ILE A 71 0.99 13.92 -2.61
C ILE A 71 -0.23 14.06 -3.52
N THR A 72 -0.01 14.20 -4.82
CA THR A 72 -1.09 14.19 -5.80
C THR A 72 -0.97 12.95 -6.67
N LEU A 73 -1.98 12.10 -6.63
CA LEU A 73 -2.04 10.86 -7.39
C LEU A 73 -3.21 10.90 -8.36
N LYS A 74 -2.92 10.87 -9.66
CA LYS A 74 -3.94 10.94 -10.73
C LYS A 74 -4.90 12.15 -10.60
N GLY A 75 -4.37 13.27 -10.10
CA GLY A 75 -5.14 14.49 -9.89
C GLY A 75 -5.85 14.59 -8.54
N TYR A 76 -5.80 13.56 -7.71
CA TYR A 76 -6.39 13.55 -6.37
C TYR A 76 -5.33 13.89 -5.32
N PRO A 77 -5.57 14.90 -4.48
CA PRO A 77 -4.69 15.18 -3.34
C PRO A 77 -4.84 14.10 -2.28
N GLY A 78 -3.74 13.77 -1.63
CA GLY A 78 -3.74 12.75 -0.60
C GLY A 78 -2.44 12.70 0.18
N ARG A 79 -2.29 11.64 0.96
CA ARG A 79 -1.06 11.28 1.67
C ARG A 79 -0.72 9.82 1.40
N ALA A 80 0.54 9.42 1.59
CA ALA A 80 0.93 8.05 1.40
C ALA A 80 2.00 7.62 2.40
N THR A 81 1.96 6.34 2.77
CA THR A 81 2.99 5.67 3.56
C THR A 81 3.57 4.53 2.74
N PHE A 82 4.88 4.53 2.61
CA PHE A 82 5.63 3.48 1.93
C PHE A 82 6.44 2.70 2.95
N THR A 83 6.26 1.40 2.99
CA THR A 83 6.95 0.53 3.94
C THR A 83 8.08 -0.21 3.25
N PHE A 84 9.27 -0.06 3.79
CA PHE A 84 10.45 -0.80 3.36
C PHE A 84 10.75 -1.92 4.35
N SER A 85 11.10 -3.08 3.82
CA SER A 85 11.52 -4.23 4.60
C SER A 85 12.81 -3.97 5.39
N LYS A 86 13.15 -4.88 6.27
CA LYS A 86 14.45 -4.95 6.96
C LYS A 86 15.65 -4.94 6.00
N SER A 87 15.48 -5.45 4.78
CA SER A 87 16.51 -5.41 3.73
C SER A 87 16.45 -4.13 2.90
N HIS A 88 15.73 -3.11 3.35
CA HIS A 88 15.54 -1.82 2.69
C HIS A 88 15.00 -1.97 1.26
N ARG A 89 13.95 -2.78 1.11
CA ARG A 89 13.23 -2.95 -0.15
C ARG A 89 11.77 -2.56 0.04
N LEU A 90 11.23 -1.79 -0.89
CA LEU A 90 9.82 -1.39 -0.87
C LEU A 90 8.93 -2.63 -0.96
N GLU A 91 8.07 -2.83 0.05
CA GLU A 91 7.19 -3.99 0.19
C GLU A 91 5.72 -3.66 0.13
N THR A 92 5.30 -2.54 0.73
CA THR A 92 3.90 -2.15 0.75
C THR A 92 3.75 -0.64 0.57
N VAL A 93 2.59 -0.26 0.07
CA VAL A 93 2.17 1.15 -0.05
C VAL A 93 0.76 1.26 0.47
N ALA A 94 0.50 2.30 1.27
CA ALA A 94 -0.83 2.73 1.67
C ALA A 94 -1.02 4.19 1.24
N ALA A 95 -1.97 4.46 0.36
CA ALA A 95 -2.36 5.81 -0.03
C ALA A 95 -3.72 6.17 0.55
N TYR A 96 -3.89 7.42 0.96
CA TYR A 96 -5.08 7.92 1.64
C TYR A 96 -5.58 9.18 0.92
N PHE A 97 -6.84 9.20 0.55
CA PHE A 97 -7.49 10.28 -0.17
C PHE A 97 -8.65 10.83 0.69
N PRO A 98 -8.41 11.87 1.48
CA PRO A 98 -9.46 12.47 2.30
C PRO A 98 -10.49 13.19 1.42
N VAL A 99 -11.76 13.11 1.83
CA VAL A 99 -12.88 13.81 1.19
C VAL A 99 -13.80 14.41 2.25
N THR A 100 -14.63 15.36 1.85
CA THR A 100 -15.43 16.17 2.79
C THR A 100 -16.78 15.55 3.11
N SER A 101 -17.26 14.60 2.32
CA SER A 101 -18.57 13.98 2.48
C SER A 101 -18.61 12.51 2.05
N LYS A 102 -19.62 11.80 2.53
CA LYS A 102 -19.85 10.41 2.13
C LYS A 102 -20.17 10.28 0.64
N ALA A 103 -20.88 11.24 0.06
CA ALA A 103 -21.19 11.22 -1.37
C ALA A 103 -19.91 11.38 -2.22
N GLU A 104 -18.99 12.25 -1.81
CA GLU A 104 -17.67 12.37 -2.45
C GLU A 104 -16.84 11.09 -2.26
N GLN A 105 -16.94 10.45 -1.09
CA GLN A 105 -16.25 9.18 -0.83
C GLN A 105 -16.72 8.09 -1.79
N GLU A 106 -18.02 7.93 -1.98
CA GLU A 106 -18.60 6.94 -2.92
C GLU A 106 -18.19 7.24 -4.38
N ALA A 107 -18.21 8.51 -4.79
CA ALA A 107 -17.81 8.91 -6.12
C ALA A 107 -16.31 8.65 -6.35
N LEU A 108 -15.46 9.00 -5.37
CA LEU A 108 -14.02 8.77 -5.44
C LEU A 108 -13.68 7.28 -5.42
N LEU A 109 -14.36 6.47 -4.60
CA LEU A 109 -14.18 5.02 -4.57
C LEU A 109 -14.39 4.41 -5.96
N ASN A 110 -15.49 4.77 -6.62
CA ASN A 110 -15.78 4.29 -7.96
C ASN A 110 -14.73 4.71 -8.99
N ASN A 111 -14.32 5.97 -8.96
CA ASN A 111 -13.32 6.50 -9.90
C ASN A 111 -11.94 5.86 -9.69
N LEU A 112 -11.48 5.75 -8.45
CA LEU A 112 -10.19 5.13 -8.13
C LEU A 112 -10.20 3.64 -8.44
N SER A 113 -11.29 2.92 -8.15
CA SER A 113 -11.41 1.51 -8.47
C SER A 113 -11.31 1.25 -9.97
N GLN A 114 -11.97 2.07 -10.79
CA GLN A 114 -11.87 1.96 -12.25
C GLN A 114 -10.46 2.28 -12.75
N THR A 115 -9.84 3.34 -12.21
CA THR A 115 -8.47 3.74 -12.56
C THR A 115 -7.48 2.63 -12.21
N VAL A 116 -7.54 2.12 -10.97
CA VAL A 116 -6.69 1.02 -10.49
C VAL A 116 -6.86 -0.22 -11.37
N LYS A 117 -8.12 -0.62 -11.63
CA LYS A 117 -8.41 -1.76 -12.48
C LYS A 117 -7.77 -1.63 -13.87
N LYS A 118 -7.94 -0.48 -14.49
CA LYS A 118 -7.35 -0.21 -15.83
C LYS A 118 -5.82 -0.29 -15.78
N GLU A 119 -5.18 0.37 -14.81
CA GLU A 119 -3.71 0.32 -14.69
C GLU A 119 -3.18 -1.09 -14.42
N LEU A 120 -3.92 -1.90 -13.63
CA LEU A 120 -3.57 -3.29 -13.37
C LEU A 120 -3.61 -4.15 -14.64
N GLU A 121 -4.62 -3.94 -15.50
CA GLU A 121 -4.74 -4.62 -16.80
C GLU A 121 -3.63 -4.22 -17.79
N GLU A 122 -3.09 -3.00 -17.65
CA GLU A 122 -2.00 -2.47 -18.47
C GLU A 122 -0.59 -2.83 -17.94
N LEU A 123 -0.49 -3.50 -16.77
CA LEU A 123 0.81 -3.87 -16.20
C LEU A 123 1.61 -4.77 -17.15
N PRO A 124 2.94 -4.56 -17.24
CA PRO A 124 3.82 -5.49 -17.94
C PRO A 124 3.66 -6.91 -17.38
N TYR A 125 3.51 -7.87 -18.28
CA TYR A 125 3.32 -9.29 -17.92
C TYR A 125 1.99 -9.64 -17.26
N TYR A 126 0.97 -8.76 -17.33
CA TYR A 126 -0.38 -9.10 -16.89
C TYR A 126 -0.83 -10.46 -17.47
N GLN A 127 -1.39 -11.29 -16.62
CA GLN A 127 -1.92 -12.61 -17.02
C GLN A 127 -3.41 -12.72 -16.73
N SER A 128 -3.81 -12.44 -15.51
CA SER A 128 -5.20 -12.51 -15.07
C SER A 128 -5.41 -11.70 -13.80
N MET A 129 -6.67 -11.35 -13.55
CA MET A 129 -7.09 -10.68 -12.34
C MET A 129 -8.40 -11.28 -11.84
N THR A 130 -8.52 -11.43 -10.52
CA THR A 130 -9.79 -11.70 -9.82
C THR A 130 -10.12 -10.52 -8.94
N THR A 131 -11.41 -10.30 -8.71
CA THR A 131 -11.91 -9.21 -7.86
C THR A 131 -12.73 -9.80 -6.73
N ASP A 132 -12.39 -9.44 -5.49
CA ASP A 132 -13.13 -9.78 -4.28
C ASP A 132 -13.61 -8.49 -3.61
N THR A 133 -14.45 -8.60 -2.61
CA THR A 133 -14.79 -7.50 -1.71
C THR A 133 -13.77 -7.38 -0.58
N VAL A 134 -13.61 -6.17 -0.06
CA VAL A 134 -12.73 -5.84 1.08
C VAL A 134 -13.29 -4.65 1.85
N GLY A 135 -12.79 -4.43 3.05
CA GLY A 135 -13.27 -3.38 3.94
C GLY A 135 -14.10 -3.94 5.10
N LEU A 136 -14.42 -3.09 6.07
CA LEU A 136 -15.15 -3.50 7.28
C LEU A 136 -16.57 -4.01 6.98
N TYR A 137 -17.16 -3.52 5.88
CA TYR A 137 -18.54 -3.82 5.45
C TYR A 137 -18.60 -4.42 4.04
N ASP A 138 -17.46 -4.96 3.54
CA ASP A 138 -17.32 -5.45 2.16
C ASP A 138 -17.70 -4.40 1.09
N ASP A 139 -17.44 -3.14 1.40
CA ASP A 139 -17.79 -1.96 0.59
C ASP A 139 -16.63 -1.47 -0.30
N GLY A 140 -15.52 -2.18 -0.29
CA GLY A 140 -14.36 -1.94 -1.12
C GLY A 140 -14.08 -3.05 -2.12
N TYR A 141 -13.02 -2.89 -2.89
CA TYR A 141 -12.59 -3.82 -3.93
C TYR A 141 -11.17 -4.31 -3.66
N ARG A 142 -10.96 -5.62 -3.76
CA ARG A 142 -9.64 -6.27 -3.76
C ARG A 142 -9.37 -6.84 -5.14
N TYR A 143 -8.31 -6.36 -5.78
CA TYR A 143 -7.81 -6.88 -7.03
C TYR A 143 -6.60 -7.78 -6.76
N LYS A 144 -6.69 -9.05 -7.17
CA LYS A 144 -5.61 -10.03 -7.09
C LYS A 144 -5.10 -10.30 -8.49
N VAL A 145 -3.89 -9.87 -8.78
CA VAL A 145 -3.31 -9.90 -10.13
C VAL A 145 -2.18 -10.90 -10.21
N LYS A 146 -2.31 -11.83 -11.15
CA LYS A 146 -1.24 -12.74 -11.55
C LYS A 146 -0.43 -12.13 -12.69
N LEU A 147 0.90 -12.14 -12.53
CA LEU A 147 1.82 -11.68 -13.53
C LEU A 147 2.64 -12.86 -14.07
N LYS A 148 2.77 -12.95 -15.40
CA LYS A 148 3.45 -14.05 -16.08
C LYS A 148 4.90 -14.20 -15.63
N GLY A 149 5.25 -15.40 -15.13
CA GLY A 149 6.60 -15.74 -14.68
C GLY A 149 6.92 -15.25 -13.26
N GLN A 150 5.92 -14.83 -12.48
CA GLN A 150 6.05 -14.52 -11.06
C GLN A 150 5.42 -15.63 -10.20
N GLN A 151 6.00 -15.87 -9.02
CA GLN A 151 5.47 -16.82 -8.02
C GLN A 151 4.58 -16.15 -6.97
N TRP A 152 4.38 -14.85 -7.06
CA TRP A 152 3.58 -14.03 -6.17
C TRP A 152 2.49 -13.31 -6.95
N GLU A 153 1.46 -12.88 -6.25
CA GLU A 153 0.37 -12.06 -6.77
C GLU A 153 0.53 -10.62 -6.28
N LEU A 154 0.22 -9.65 -7.14
CA LEU A 154 0.03 -8.27 -6.71
C LEU A 154 -1.42 -8.14 -6.21
N TRP A 155 -1.58 -7.73 -4.96
CA TRP A 155 -2.88 -7.39 -4.40
C TRP A 155 -3.00 -5.89 -4.24
N VAL A 156 -4.14 -5.36 -4.69
CA VAL A 156 -4.47 -3.95 -4.55
C VAL A 156 -5.88 -3.84 -3.97
N ASP A 157 -5.95 -3.25 -2.79
CA ASP A 157 -7.19 -3.00 -2.06
C ASP A 157 -7.57 -1.54 -2.23
N VAL A 158 -8.82 -1.26 -2.58
CA VAL A 158 -9.40 0.09 -2.67
C VAL A 158 -10.68 0.10 -1.85
N TYR A 159 -10.69 0.81 -0.73
CA TYR A 159 -11.82 0.76 0.18
C TYR A 159 -12.05 2.06 0.96
N PRO A 160 -13.30 2.35 1.34
CA PRO A 160 -13.61 3.50 2.16
C PRO A 160 -13.19 3.25 3.61
N THR A 161 -12.73 4.29 4.27
CA THR A 161 -12.52 4.32 5.72
C THR A 161 -13.22 5.52 6.32
N GLU A 162 -13.74 5.36 7.52
CA GLU A 162 -14.37 6.43 8.27
C GLU A 162 -13.74 6.53 9.66
N ASN A 163 -13.24 7.71 10.00
CA ASN A 163 -12.80 7.98 11.36
C ASN A 163 -14.02 8.36 12.21
N LYS A 164 -14.58 7.38 12.90
CA LYS A 164 -15.77 7.55 13.76
C LYS A 164 -15.56 8.51 14.94
N TYR A 165 -14.31 8.84 15.26
CA TYR A 165 -13.96 9.77 16.33
C TYR A 165 -13.71 11.19 15.82
N ALA A 166 -13.63 11.36 14.49
CA ALA A 166 -13.49 12.67 13.89
C ALA A 166 -14.79 13.48 14.03
N THR A 167 -14.65 14.76 14.32
CA THR A 167 -15.78 15.71 14.27
C THR A 167 -16.19 15.96 12.82
N ASP A 168 -17.40 16.47 12.58
CA ASP A 168 -17.89 16.77 11.23
C ASP A 168 -17.08 17.83 10.48
N THR A 169 -16.22 18.55 11.20
CA THR A 169 -15.32 19.58 10.65
C THR A 169 -13.91 19.06 10.35
N GLU A 170 -13.58 17.82 10.72
CA GLU A 170 -12.28 17.24 10.43
C GLU A 170 -12.20 16.70 8.99
N THR A 171 -11.16 17.11 8.29
CA THR A 171 -10.94 16.79 6.87
C THR A 171 -10.72 15.29 6.61
N ASP A 172 -10.39 14.51 7.65
CA ASP A 172 -10.06 13.08 7.55
C ASP A 172 -11.20 12.16 7.98
N LYS A 173 -12.43 12.69 8.18
CA LYS A 173 -13.57 11.87 8.58
C LYS A 173 -13.89 10.80 7.55
N TYR A 174 -13.89 11.17 6.28
CA TYR A 174 -14.11 10.28 5.16
C TYR A 174 -12.85 10.16 4.32
N THR A 175 -12.39 8.96 4.07
CA THR A 175 -11.16 8.72 3.31
C THR A 175 -11.35 7.51 2.41
N ILE A 176 -10.78 7.52 1.21
CA ILE A 176 -10.52 6.29 0.46
C ILE A 176 -9.09 5.88 0.72
N ARG A 177 -8.90 4.62 1.04
CA ARG A 177 -7.59 4.01 1.23
C ARG A 177 -7.29 3.04 0.08
N VAL A 178 -6.06 3.09 -0.42
CA VAL A 178 -5.54 2.18 -1.44
C VAL A 178 -4.28 1.53 -0.89
N ASP A 179 -4.35 0.23 -0.62
CA ASP A 179 -3.21 -0.57 -0.19
C ASP A 179 -2.69 -1.42 -1.36
N GLN A 180 -1.36 -1.52 -1.49
CA GLN A 180 -0.71 -2.34 -2.50
C GLN A 180 0.39 -3.18 -1.87
N PHE A 181 0.39 -4.47 -2.11
CA PHE A 181 1.39 -5.40 -1.56
C PHE A 181 1.54 -6.66 -2.40
N LEU A 182 2.68 -7.33 -2.25
CA LEU A 182 2.95 -8.61 -2.89
C LEU A 182 2.57 -9.74 -1.93
N MET A 183 1.73 -10.67 -2.42
CA MET A 183 1.32 -11.85 -1.66
C MET A 183 1.98 -13.09 -2.24
N TYR A 184 2.72 -13.81 -1.40
CA TYR A 184 3.27 -15.12 -1.74
C TYR A 184 2.25 -16.20 -1.39
N PRO A 185 1.99 -17.17 -2.28
CA PRO A 185 1.08 -18.27 -2.01
C PRO A 185 1.58 -19.21 -0.92
#